data_55c6c9e96a13637401721df0d26c17fc
#
_entry.id   55c6c9e96a13637401721df0d26c17fc
#
_cell.length_a   1.000
_cell.length_b   1.000
_cell.length_c   1.000
_cell.angle_alpha   90.00
_cell.angle_beta   90.00
_cell.angle_gamma   90.00
#
_symmetry.space_group_name_H-M   'P 1'
#
loop_
_entity.id
_entity.type
_entity.pdbx_description
1 polymer ?
#
loop_
_entity_poly.entity_id
_entity_poly.type
_entity_poly.pdbx_seq_one_letter_code
_entity_poly.pdbx_strand_id
1 'polypeptide(L)'
;MTHQCARFSSEPKVEHGKAIRWLARYLKGTDTKGLILKPDRNKSLEVYVDSDFAGNWDRELAGEDEATARSRHGYIIYFAGMPIVWKSQLQQEIALSSTEAEITGLSYALREAIPIIELLKEIRSHGHIRDTPSSHMTKVHCKVFEDNSGAIEIAKFPKYRPRTKHLNIRLFHFRGYVDRSEITIHKIKSEDQPADVLTKPLSDNLFIKHRKRINGW
;
A
#
# COMPACT_ATOMS: atom_id res chain seq x y z
N MET A 1 8.02 9.57 -6.98
CA MET A 1 8.61 10.61 -7.88
C MET A 1 7.90 10.67 -9.23
N THR A 2 7.78 9.61 -10.03
CA THR A 2 7.17 9.62 -11.39
C THR A 2 5.77 10.23 -11.40
N HIS A 3 4.85 9.76 -10.53
CA HIS A 3 3.50 10.29 -10.43
C HIS A 3 3.49 11.80 -10.05
N GLN A 4 4.41 12.24 -9.18
CA GLN A 4 4.49 13.64 -8.79
C GLN A 4 4.97 14.52 -9.96
N CYS A 5 5.97 14.07 -10.73
CA CYS A 5 6.40 14.79 -11.93
C CYS A 5 5.31 14.84 -13.00
N ALA A 6 4.53 13.77 -13.17
CA ALA A 6 3.46 13.70 -14.17
C ALA A 6 2.33 14.72 -13.93
N ARG A 7 2.09 15.14 -12.68
CA ARG A 7 1.09 16.18 -12.36
C ARG A 7 1.39 17.53 -13.01
N PHE A 8 2.66 17.80 -13.29
CA PHE A 8 3.13 19.08 -13.82
C PHE A 8 3.57 19.01 -15.29
N SER A 9 3.13 17.98 -16.02
CA SER A 9 3.52 17.79 -17.42
C SER A 9 2.96 18.85 -18.36
N SER A 10 1.79 19.45 -18.03
CA SER A 10 1.19 20.53 -18.81
C SER A 10 1.87 21.89 -18.58
N GLU A 11 2.42 22.11 -17.38
CA GLU A 11 3.06 23.38 -16.99
C GLU A 11 4.33 23.11 -16.16
N PRO A 12 5.40 22.60 -16.79
CA PRO A 12 6.60 22.20 -16.07
C PRO A 12 7.43 23.43 -15.65
N LYS A 13 7.87 23.43 -14.38
CA LYS A 13 8.85 24.39 -13.83
C LYS A 13 10.25 23.79 -13.84
N VAL A 14 11.28 24.62 -13.57
CA VAL A 14 12.70 24.20 -13.54
C VAL A 14 12.95 23.06 -12.56
N GLU A 15 12.29 23.09 -11.39
CA GLU A 15 12.41 22.08 -10.34
C GLU A 15 11.93 20.70 -10.83
N HIS A 16 10.84 20.66 -11.61
CA HIS A 16 10.34 19.42 -12.21
C HIS A 16 11.35 18.82 -13.18
N GLY A 17 12.04 19.67 -13.97
CA GLY A 17 13.15 19.24 -14.84
C GLY A 17 14.34 18.67 -14.04
N LYS A 18 14.67 19.23 -12.88
CA LYS A 18 15.70 18.68 -11.97
C LYS A 18 15.28 17.31 -11.43
N ALA A 19 14.02 17.17 -11.00
CA ALA A 19 13.47 15.91 -10.48
C ALA A 19 13.48 14.80 -11.53
N ILE A 20 13.10 15.10 -12.78
CA ILE A 20 13.13 14.13 -13.88
C ILE A 20 14.59 13.70 -14.20
N ARG A 21 15.54 14.62 -14.21
CA ARG A 21 16.96 14.26 -14.41
C ARG A 21 17.49 13.38 -13.27
N TRP A 22 17.02 13.58 -12.05
CA TRP A 22 17.38 12.72 -10.91
C TRP A 22 16.84 11.30 -11.10
N LEU A 23 15.57 11.19 -11.49
CA LEU A 23 14.97 9.90 -11.84
C LEU A 23 15.71 9.19 -12.98
N ALA A 24 16.06 9.93 -14.04
CA ALA A 24 16.81 9.38 -15.18
C ALA A 24 18.19 8.85 -14.78
N ARG A 25 18.89 9.53 -13.87
CA ARG A 25 20.17 9.04 -13.32
C ARG A 25 20.00 7.74 -12.54
N TYR A 26 18.94 7.64 -11.71
CA TYR A 26 18.64 6.41 -11.01
C TYR A 26 18.36 5.26 -11.97
N LEU A 27 17.53 5.47 -12.98
CA LEU A 27 17.23 4.46 -14.00
C LEU A 27 18.46 4.03 -14.78
N LYS A 28 19.31 4.99 -15.19
CA LYS A 28 20.58 4.70 -15.85
C LYS A 28 21.55 3.89 -14.97
N GLY A 29 21.56 4.15 -13.67
CA GLY A 29 22.40 3.41 -12.70
C GLY A 29 21.85 2.04 -12.33
N THR A 30 20.63 1.70 -12.77
CA THR A 30 19.93 0.44 -12.46
C THR A 30 19.35 -0.25 -13.70
N ASP A 31 19.83 0.11 -14.89
CA ASP A 31 19.32 -0.38 -16.19
C ASP A 31 19.45 -1.90 -16.37
N THR A 32 20.45 -2.50 -15.73
CA THR A 32 20.69 -3.96 -15.73
C THR A 32 19.96 -4.69 -14.62
N LYS A 33 19.20 -3.99 -13.75
CA LYS A 33 18.54 -4.55 -12.59
C LYS A 33 17.05 -4.62 -12.83
N GLY A 34 16.50 -5.81 -12.63
CA GLY A 34 15.06 -6.07 -12.73
C GLY A 34 14.45 -6.45 -11.40
N LEU A 35 13.22 -6.90 -11.43
CA LEU A 35 12.52 -7.46 -10.30
C LEU A 35 12.87 -8.93 -10.16
N ILE A 36 13.37 -9.35 -8.98
CA ILE A 36 13.72 -10.75 -8.72
C ILE A 36 12.47 -11.44 -8.13
N LEU A 37 11.85 -12.32 -8.90
CA LEU A 37 10.69 -13.10 -8.48
C LEU A 37 11.16 -14.49 -8.01
N LYS A 38 11.30 -14.62 -6.69
CA LYS A 38 11.66 -15.90 -6.04
C LYS A 38 10.55 -16.31 -5.09
N PRO A 39 9.71 -17.30 -5.45
CA PRO A 39 8.60 -17.71 -4.62
C PRO A 39 9.07 -18.40 -3.33
N ASP A 40 8.46 -18.01 -2.22
CA ASP A 40 8.57 -18.66 -0.92
C ASP A 40 7.24 -19.35 -0.59
N ARG A 41 7.23 -20.68 -0.62
CA ARG A 41 6.01 -21.48 -0.38
C ARG A 41 5.45 -21.36 1.03
N ASN A 42 6.23 -20.82 1.98
CA ASN A 42 5.77 -20.59 3.36
C ASN A 42 5.02 -19.26 3.53
N LYS A 43 5.02 -18.41 2.49
CA LYS A 43 4.33 -17.13 2.47
C LYS A 43 3.04 -17.21 1.68
N SER A 44 2.00 -16.60 2.24
CA SER A 44 0.69 -16.47 1.61
C SER A 44 0.53 -15.13 0.90
N LEU A 45 -0.69 -14.65 0.79
CA LEU A 45 -0.99 -13.29 0.36
C LEU A 45 -0.72 -12.31 1.51
N GLU A 46 0.11 -11.31 1.25
CA GLU A 46 0.47 -10.26 2.19
C GLU A 46 0.24 -8.89 1.56
N VAL A 47 -0.35 -7.98 2.29
CA VAL A 47 -0.61 -6.59 1.87
C VAL A 47 0.10 -5.65 2.83
N TYR A 48 0.92 -4.76 2.31
CA TYR A 48 1.54 -3.67 3.05
C TYR A 48 0.93 -2.37 2.56
N VAL A 49 0.43 -1.56 3.47
CA VAL A 49 -0.25 -0.29 3.16
C VAL A 49 0.25 0.82 4.06
N ASP A 50 0.41 2.01 3.48
CA ASP A 50 0.81 3.23 4.17
C ASP A 50 0.12 4.43 3.53
N SER A 51 -0.09 5.49 4.31
CA SER A 51 -0.61 6.76 3.83
C SER A 51 0.13 7.93 4.45
N ASP A 52 0.70 8.77 3.60
CA ASP A 52 1.34 10.02 4.00
C ASP A 52 0.27 11.12 4.15
N PHE A 53 -0.05 11.48 5.38
CA PHE A 53 -1.07 12.48 5.71
C PHE A 53 -0.64 13.88 5.28
N ALA A 54 -1.19 14.34 4.14
CA ALA A 54 -0.94 15.67 3.56
C ALA A 54 0.56 16.03 3.50
N GLY A 55 1.45 15.06 3.22
CA GLY A 55 2.90 15.26 3.29
C GLY A 55 3.47 16.24 2.26
N ASN A 56 2.68 16.65 1.27
CA ASN A 56 3.03 17.72 0.33
C ASN A 56 2.34 19.05 0.66
N TRP A 57 1.70 19.16 1.84
CA TRP A 57 1.00 20.39 2.18
C TRP A 57 1.95 21.57 2.26
N ASP A 58 1.59 22.64 1.55
CA ASP A 58 2.32 23.89 1.52
C ASP A 58 1.34 25.03 1.73
N ARG A 59 1.60 25.86 2.73
CA ARG A 59 0.71 26.96 3.13
C ARG A 59 0.56 28.02 2.04
N GLU A 60 1.63 28.30 1.30
CA GLU A 60 1.64 29.32 0.26
C GLU A 60 0.96 28.84 -1.02
N LEU A 61 1.14 27.55 -1.34
CA LEU A 61 0.57 26.94 -2.52
C LEU A 61 -0.84 26.36 -2.32
N ALA A 62 -1.31 26.21 -1.09
CA ALA A 62 -2.58 25.55 -0.79
C ALA A 62 -3.80 26.23 -1.44
N GLY A 63 -3.72 27.55 -1.68
CA GLY A 63 -4.77 28.30 -2.38
C GLY A 63 -4.79 28.08 -3.90
N GLU A 64 -3.67 27.67 -4.49
CA GLU A 64 -3.51 27.46 -5.92
C GLU A 64 -3.59 25.98 -6.32
N ASP A 65 -3.09 25.08 -5.47
CA ASP A 65 -3.10 23.63 -5.70
C ASP A 65 -3.63 22.86 -4.47
N GLU A 66 -4.92 22.58 -4.46
CA GLU A 66 -5.58 21.80 -3.42
C GLU A 66 -4.99 20.38 -3.25
N ALA A 67 -4.29 19.87 -4.28
CA ALA A 67 -3.67 18.56 -4.22
C ALA A 67 -2.49 18.51 -3.24
N THR A 68 -1.98 19.65 -2.78
CA THR A 68 -0.98 19.72 -1.69
C THR A 68 -1.57 19.27 -0.36
N ALA A 69 -2.89 19.48 -0.14
CA ALA A 69 -3.61 19.04 1.05
C ALA A 69 -4.06 17.57 1.00
N ARG A 70 -3.99 16.92 -0.17
CA ARG A 70 -4.40 15.52 -0.34
C ARG A 70 -3.31 14.58 0.15
N SER A 71 -3.72 13.60 0.94
CA SER A 71 -2.85 12.51 1.39
C SER A 71 -2.47 11.60 0.22
N ARG A 72 -1.30 10.99 0.31
CA ARG A 72 -0.86 9.96 -0.64
C ARG A 72 -0.96 8.60 0.01
N HIS A 73 -1.67 7.66 -0.61
CA HIS A 73 -1.63 6.26 -0.21
C HIS A 73 -0.75 5.43 -1.13
N GLY A 74 -0.14 4.42 -0.55
CA GLY A 74 0.65 3.42 -1.25
C GLY A 74 0.40 2.04 -0.67
N TYR A 75 0.40 1.02 -1.53
CA TYR A 75 0.33 -0.36 -1.09
C TYR A 75 1.13 -1.28 -2.01
N ILE A 76 1.55 -2.40 -1.43
CA ILE A 76 2.20 -3.50 -2.13
C ILE A 76 1.52 -4.79 -1.73
N ILE A 77 1.10 -5.57 -2.72
CA ILE A 77 0.54 -6.91 -2.52
C ILE A 77 1.60 -7.92 -2.92
N TYR A 78 1.93 -8.80 -2.00
CA TYR A 78 2.84 -9.91 -2.21
C TYR A 78 2.07 -11.23 -2.26
N PHE A 79 2.43 -12.10 -3.17
CA PHE A 79 2.01 -13.50 -3.17
C PHE A 79 3.24 -14.40 -3.16
N ALA A 80 3.28 -15.35 -2.23
CA ALA A 80 4.46 -16.20 -2.02
C ALA A 80 5.77 -15.40 -1.88
N GLY A 81 5.72 -14.24 -1.20
CA GLY A 81 6.86 -13.36 -1.01
C GLY A 81 7.27 -12.53 -2.22
N MET A 82 6.61 -12.67 -3.36
CA MET A 82 6.87 -11.89 -4.58
C MET A 82 5.88 -10.74 -4.68
N PRO A 83 6.30 -9.51 -4.98
CA PRO A 83 5.40 -8.40 -5.23
C PRO A 83 4.66 -8.63 -6.55
N ILE A 84 3.33 -8.60 -6.51
CA ILE A 84 2.48 -8.83 -7.68
C ILE A 84 1.66 -7.60 -8.06
N VAL A 85 1.34 -6.73 -7.09
CA VAL A 85 0.64 -5.46 -7.32
C VAL A 85 1.25 -4.39 -6.43
N TRP A 86 1.44 -3.18 -6.96
CA TRP A 86 1.84 -2.00 -6.17
C TRP A 86 1.21 -0.74 -6.74
N LYS A 87 0.94 0.23 -5.89
CA LYS A 87 0.34 1.50 -6.30
C LYS A 87 0.80 2.64 -5.40
N SER A 88 0.96 3.82 -5.99
CA SER A 88 1.16 5.09 -5.30
C SER A 88 0.23 6.11 -5.94
N GLN A 89 -0.69 6.68 -5.16
CA GLN A 89 -1.70 7.60 -5.68
C GLN A 89 -2.11 8.63 -4.63
N LEU A 90 -2.42 9.86 -5.05
CA LEU A 90 -3.10 10.84 -4.21
C LEU A 90 -4.54 10.39 -3.94
N GLN A 91 -4.99 10.55 -2.71
CA GLN A 91 -6.39 10.33 -2.35
C GLN A 91 -7.28 11.37 -3.03
N GLN A 92 -8.50 10.98 -3.36
CA GLN A 92 -9.46 11.87 -4.03
C GLN A 92 -10.00 12.94 -3.07
N GLU A 93 -10.14 12.59 -1.80
CA GLU A 93 -10.65 13.43 -0.73
C GLU A 93 -9.53 13.87 0.19
N ILE A 94 -9.70 15.00 0.85
CA ILE A 94 -8.79 15.49 1.88
C ILE A 94 -9.13 14.75 3.18
N ALA A 95 -8.17 14.03 3.73
CA ALA A 95 -8.29 13.41 5.06
C ALA A 95 -8.12 14.47 6.14
N LEU A 96 -8.89 14.36 7.23
CA LEU A 96 -8.83 15.30 8.36
C LEU A 96 -7.93 14.79 9.50
N SER A 97 -7.39 13.60 9.36
CA SER A 97 -6.43 13.02 10.31
C SER A 97 -5.57 11.95 9.65
N SER A 98 -4.41 11.63 10.25
CA SER A 98 -3.56 10.52 9.79
C SER A 98 -4.33 9.19 9.80
N THR A 99 -5.12 8.92 10.85
CA THR A 99 -5.96 7.71 10.93
C THR A 99 -6.96 7.62 9.78
N GLU A 100 -7.56 8.73 9.36
CA GLU A 100 -8.48 8.75 8.22
C GLU A 100 -7.75 8.49 6.91
N ALA A 101 -6.57 9.09 6.71
CA ALA A 101 -5.72 8.84 5.57
C ALA A 101 -5.36 7.35 5.46
N GLU A 102 -4.96 6.72 6.58
CA GLU A 102 -4.60 5.30 6.63
C GLU A 102 -5.80 4.38 6.38
N ILE A 103 -6.96 4.65 6.97
CA ILE A 103 -8.19 3.89 6.70
C ILE A 103 -8.56 3.98 5.21
N THR A 104 -8.40 5.14 4.61
CA THR A 104 -8.63 5.33 3.18
C THR A 104 -7.66 4.50 2.36
N GLY A 105 -6.36 4.52 2.67
CA GLY A 105 -5.34 3.68 2.04
C GLY A 105 -5.63 2.20 2.18
N LEU A 106 -5.98 1.75 3.39
CA LEU A 106 -6.37 0.37 3.69
C LEU A 106 -7.58 -0.08 2.85
N SER A 107 -8.60 0.78 2.73
CA SER A 107 -9.77 0.51 1.89
C SER A 107 -9.38 0.34 0.42
N TYR A 108 -8.50 1.18 -0.14
CA TYR A 108 -8.01 1.05 -1.50
C TYR A 108 -7.21 -0.23 -1.71
N ALA A 109 -6.28 -0.55 -0.79
CA ALA A 109 -5.47 -1.76 -0.88
C ALA A 109 -6.33 -3.03 -0.86
N LEU A 110 -7.37 -3.07 -0.01
CA LEU A 110 -8.23 -4.24 0.11
C LEU A 110 -9.21 -4.40 -1.05
N ARG A 111 -9.58 -3.33 -1.75
CA ARG A 111 -10.34 -3.42 -3.01
C ARG A 111 -9.56 -4.18 -4.09
N GLU A 112 -8.24 -4.08 -4.10
CA GLU A 112 -7.39 -4.84 -5.02
C GLU A 112 -7.09 -6.25 -4.49
N ALA A 113 -6.93 -6.43 -3.19
CA ALA A 113 -6.60 -7.72 -2.61
C ALA A 113 -7.78 -8.71 -2.61
N ILE A 114 -9.01 -8.24 -2.40
CA ILE A 114 -10.21 -9.11 -2.35
C ILE A 114 -10.43 -9.87 -3.66
N PRO A 115 -10.39 -9.28 -4.85
CA PRO A 115 -10.48 -10.02 -6.11
C PRO A 115 -9.39 -11.10 -6.25
N ILE A 116 -8.18 -10.83 -5.75
CA ILE A 116 -7.09 -11.81 -5.75
C ILE A 116 -7.41 -12.97 -4.79
N ILE A 117 -7.96 -12.69 -3.61
CA ILE A 117 -8.42 -13.73 -2.67
C ILE A 117 -9.47 -14.63 -3.33
N GLU A 118 -10.47 -14.03 -3.99
CA GLU A 118 -11.53 -14.80 -4.66
C GLU A 118 -10.97 -15.63 -5.83
N LEU A 119 -10.09 -15.06 -6.64
CA LEU A 119 -9.40 -15.78 -7.70
C LEU A 119 -8.60 -16.98 -7.16
N LEU A 120 -7.85 -16.79 -6.07
CA LEU A 120 -7.08 -17.88 -5.45
C LEU A 120 -8.00 -18.98 -4.89
N LYS A 121 -9.17 -18.63 -4.35
CA LYS A 121 -10.17 -19.60 -3.90
C LYS A 121 -10.72 -20.42 -5.09
N GLU A 122 -11.01 -19.75 -6.19
CA GLU A 122 -11.52 -20.38 -7.40
C GLU A 122 -10.48 -21.35 -7.99
N ILE A 123 -9.23 -20.90 -8.19
CA ILE A 123 -8.13 -21.74 -8.68
C ILE A 123 -7.94 -22.97 -7.78
N ARG A 124 -8.06 -22.78 -6.46
CA ARG A 124 -7.97 -23.89 -5.50
C ARG A 124 -9.14 -24.86 -5.60
N SER A 125 -10.37 -24.36 -5.73
CA SER A 125 -11.56 -25.21 -5.84
C SER A 125 -11.53 -26.13 -7.08
N HIS A 126 -10.86 -25.70 -8.14
CA HIS A 126 -10.64 -26.49 -9.35
C HIS A 126 -9.41 -27.41 -9.28
N GLY A 127 -8.75 -27.54 -8.12
CA GLY A 127 -7.64 -28.46 -7.90
C GLY A 127 -6.32 -28.06 -8.56
N HIS A 128 -6.21 -26.85 -9.07
CA HIS A 128 -4.97 -26.34 -9.69
C HIS A 128 -3.89 -25.95 -8.66
N ILE A 129 -4.28 -25.69 -7.42
CA ILE A 129 -3.37 -25.51 -6.29
C ILE A 129 -3.54 -26.74 -5.39
N ARG A 130 -2.54 -27.62 -5.36
CA ARG A 130 -2.52 -28.78 -4.45
C ARG A 130 -2.04 -28.32 -3.07
N ASP A 131 -2.75 -28.75 -2.02
CA ASP A 131 -2.27 -28.61 -0.67
C ASP A 131 -1.03 -29.50 -0.51
N THR A 132 0.11 -28.90 -0.14
CA THR A 132 1.25 -29.71 0.30
C THR A 132 0.92 -30.24 1.70
N PRO A 133 1.30 -31.49 2.04
CA PRO A 133 1.01 -32.09 3.36
C PRO A 133 1.51 -31.27 4.55
N SER A 134 2.47 -30.37 4.33
CA SER A 134 3.03 -29.44 5.33
C SER A 134 2.31 -28.09 5.38
N SER A 135 1.39 -27.77 4.46
CA SER A 135 0.64 -26.54 4.52
C SER A 135 -0.56 -26.71 5.46
N HIS A 136 -0.43 -26.26 6.70
CA HIS A 136 -1.56 -26.08 7.62
C HIS A 136 -2.59 -25.04 7.13
N MET A 137 -2.44 -24.54 5.90
CA MET A 137 -3.30 -23.52 5.31
C MET A 137 -4.44 -24.17 4.52
N THR A 138 -5.46 -24.60 5.24
CA THR A 138 -6.71 -25.13 4.65
C THR A 138 -7.55 -24.07 3.93
N LYS A 139 -7.22 -22.78 4.08
CA LYS A 139 -7.97 -21.64 3.50
C LYS A 139 -7.04 -20.60 2.90
N VAL A 140 -7.50 -19.90 1.85
CA VAL A 140 -6.81 -18.71 1.35
C VAL A 140 -6.86 -17.65 2.45
N HIS A 141 -5.70 -17.18 2.89
CA HIS A 141 -5.55 -16.23 3.97
C HIS A 141 -4.67 -15.06 3.53
N CYS A 142 -5.11 -13.84 3.83
CA CYS A 142 -4.41 -12.60 3.55
C CYS A 142 -4.00 -11.90 4.83
N LYS A 143 -2.71 -11.61 4.98
CA LYS A 143 -2.17 -10.79 6.07
C LYS A 143 -2.02 -9.36 5.59
N VAL A 144 -2.59 -8.42 6.34
CA VAL A 144 -2.48 -6.98 6.05
C VAL A 144 -1.64 -6.33 7.13
N PHE A 145 -0.64 -5.56 6.73
CA PHE A 145 0.30 -4.89 7.62
C PHE A 145 0.09 -3.38 7.55
N GLU A 146 -0.21 -2.81 8.72
CA GLU A 146 -0.53 -1.40 8.96
C GLU A 146 0.27 -0.91 10.17
N ASP A 147 0.80 0.30 10.16
CA ASP A 147 1.57 0.82 11.29
C ASP A 147 0.76 1.77 12.20
N ASN A 148 -0.34 2.35 11.70
CA ASN A 148 -1.22 3.21 12.47
C ASN A 148 -2.14 2.41 13.41
N SER A 149 -1.91 2.54 14.72
CA SER A 149 -2.69 1.81 15.72
C SER A 149 -4.17 2.18 15.73
N GLY A 150 -4.53 3.44 15.42
CA GLY A 150 -5.91 3.91 15.34
C GLY A 150 -6.66 3.27 14.16
N ALA A 151 -6.02 3.19 12.99
CA ALA A 151 -6.57 2.53 11.82
C ALA A 151 -6.79 1.04 12.08
N ILE A 152 -5.81 0.36 12.71
CA ILE A 152 -5.92 -1.06 13.10
C ILE A 152 -7.09 -1.29 14.05
N GLU A 153 -7.24 -0.45 15.08
CA GLU A 153 -8.33 -0.59 16.06
C GLU A 153 -9.70 -0.47 15.39
N ILE A 154 -9.89 0.55 14.56
CA ILE A 154 -11.16 0.78 13.87
C ILE A 154 -11.45 -0.36 12.87
N ALA A 155 -10.44 -0.86 12.17
CA ALA A 155 -10.58 -1.94 11.21
C ALA A 155 -10.91 -3.29 11.86
N LYS A 156 -10.35 -3.59 13.04
CA LYS A 156 -10.61 -4.83 13.79
C LYS A 156 -11.92 -4.78 14.59
N PHE A 157 -12.19 -3.64 15.24
CA PHE A 157 -13.28 -3.50 16.20
C PHE A 157 -14.23 -2.38 15.77
N PRO A 158 -15.29 -2.72 15.07
CA PRO A 158 -16.29 -1.73 14.63
C PRO A 158 -17.12 -1.25 15.81
N LYS A 159 -16.60 -0.28 16.50
CA LYS A 159 -17.42 0.48 17.45
C LYS A 159 -18.16 1.56 16.69
N TYR A 160 -19.48 1.46 16.66
CA TYR A 160 -20.31 2.55 16.12
C TYR A 160 -20.09 3.80 16.97
N ARG A 161 -19.42 4.78 16.40
CA ARG A 161 -19.27 6.12 16.96
C ARG A 161 -19.81 7.10 15.93
N PRO A 162 -20.77 7.98 16.26
CA PRO A 162 -21.34 8.93 15.30
C PRO A 162 -20.27 9.73 14.54
N ARG A 163 -19.19 10.12 15.25
CA ARG A 163 -18.07 10.89 14.67
C ARG A 163 -17.22 10.12 13.65
N THR A 164 -17.24 8.80 13.66
CA THR A 164 -16.44 7.92 12.76
C THR A 164 -17.31 7.12 11.80
N LYS A 165 -18.59 7.49 11.64
CA LYS A 165 -19.52 6.77 10.75
C LYS A 165 -19.00 6.65 9.33
N HIS A 166 -18.44 7.74 8.77
CA HIS A 166 -17.87 7.77 7.41
C HIS A 166 -16.69 6.81 7.26
N LEU A 167 -15.84 6.67 8.29
CA LEU A 167 -14.74 5.71 8.31
C LEU A 167 -15.26 4.26 8.32
N ASN A 168 -16.27 3.99 9.15
CA ASN A 168 -16.86 2.66 9.21
C ASN A 168 -17.51 2.23 7.89
N ILE A 169 -18.13 3.15 7.15
CA ILE A 169 -18.69 2.86 5.81
C ILE A 169 -17.58 2.43 4.85
N ARG A 170 -16.41 3.09 4.87
CA ARG A 170 -15.26 2.71 4.02
C ARG A 170 -14.74 1.31 4.33
N LEU A 171 -14.87 0.85 5.57
CA LEU A 171 -14.40 -0.47 5.99
C LEU A 171 -15.41 -1.59 5.72
N PHE A 172 -16.65 -1.25 5.38
CA PHE A 172 -17.75 -2.22 5.29
C PHE A 172 -17.52 -3.31 4.24
N HIS A 173 -16.87 -2.98 3.11
CA HIS A 173 -16.68 -3.93 2.00
C HIS A 173 -15.76 -5.10 2.34
N PHE A 174 -14.82 -4.95 3.28
CA PHE A 174 -13.92 -6.04 3.66
C PHE A 174 -14.20 -6.66 5.03
N ARG A 175 -15.15 -6.10 5.77
CA ARG A 175 -15.46 -6.55 7.12
C ARG A 175 -15.80 -8.03 7.20
N GLY A 176 -16.65 -8.53 6.31
CA GLY A 176 -16.98 -9.95 6.26
C GLY A 176 -15.77 -10.87 6.07
N TYR A 177 -14.71 -10.40 5.42
CA TYR A 177 -13.46 -11.15 5.27
C TYR A 177 -12.66 -11.18 6.57
N VAL A 178 -12.67 -10.09 7.34
CA VAL A 178 -12.03 -10.03 8.68
C VAL A 178 -12.78 -10.92 9.66
N ASP A 179 -14.11 -10.86 9.67
CA ASP A 179 -14.95 -11.66 10.57
C ASP A 179 -14.79 -13.17 10.32
N ARG A 180 -14.61 -13.58 9.04
CA ARG A 180 -14.32 -14.97 8.68
C ARG A 180 -12.85 -15.37 8.80
N SER A 181 -11.99 -14.46 9.29
CA SER A 181 -10.54 -14.65 9.40
C SER A 181 -9.83 -14.95 8.07
N GLU A 182 -10.43 -14.55 6.95
CA GLU A 182 -9.80 -14.61 5.62
C GLU A 182 -8.79 -13.47 5.44
N ILE A 183 -9.04 -12.34 6.10
CA ILE A 183 -8.12 -11.22 6.22
C ILE A 183 -7.79 -11.02 7.70
N THR A 184 -6.50 -10.92 8.03
CA THR A 184 -6.04 -10.52 9.37
C THR A 184 -5.17 -9.28 9.28
N ILE A 185 -5.42 -8.30 10.16
CA ILE A 185 -4.69 -7.04 10.19
C ILE A 185 -3.64 -7.10 11.29
N HIS A 186 -2.39 -6.84 10.94
CA HIS A 186 -1.24 -6.92 11.83
C HIS A 186 -0.56 -5.56 11.95
N LYS A 187 -0.10 -5.26 13.15
CA LYS A 187 0.75 -4.08 13.34
C LYS A 187 2.16 -4.38 12.82
N ILE A 188 2.71 -3.43 12.08
CA ILE A 188 4.12 -3.42 11.69
C ILE A 188 4.80 -2.17 12.27
N LYS A 189 6.11 -2.22 12.45
CA LYS A 189 6.89 -1.02 12.78
C LYS A 189 7.07 -0.18 11.52
N SER A 190 7.02 1.15 11.65
CA SER A 190 7.20 2.06 10.50
C SER A 190 8.54 1.83 9.80
N GLU A 191 9.62 1.53 10.52
CA GLU A 191 10.94 1.20 9.93
C GLU A 191 10.95 -0.09 9.09
N ASP A 192 9.92 -0.93 9.20
CA ASP A 192 9.74 -2.21 8.49
C ASP A 192 8.64 -2.15 7.42
N GLN A 193 7.98 -0.98 7.25
CA GLN A 193 6.87 -0.78 6.31
C GLN A 193 7.39 -0.53 4.87
N PRO A 194 7.34 -1.51 3.96
CA PRO A 194 7.87 -1.32 2.61
C PRO A 194 7.00 -0.39 1.75
N ALA A 195 5.74 -0.16 2.12
CA ALA A 195 4.85 0.75 1.40
C ALA A 195 5.26 2.22 1.54
N ASP A 196 6.10 2.56 2.54
CA ASP A 196 6.66 3.90 2.73
C ASP A 196 7.36 4.46 1.48
N VAL A 197 8.02 3.61 0.69
CA VAL A 197 8.68 4.07 -0.55
C VAL A 197 7.70 4.62 -1.60
N LEU A 198 6.41 4.31 -1.44
CA LEU A 198 5.35 4.72 -2.36
C LEU A 198 4.65 6.00 -1.92
N THR A 199 4.85 6.42 -0.67
CA THR A 199 4.09 7.51 -0.04
C THR A 199 4.95 8.71 0.29
N LYS A 200 6.15 8.51 0.84
CA LYS A 200 7.00 9.57 1.40
C LYS A 200 8.48 9.43 0.98
N PRO A 201 9.26 10.53 1.02
CA PRO A 201 10.71 10.45 0.86
C PRO A 201 11.32 9.71 2.05
N LEU A 202 12.31 8.87 1.80
CA LEU A 202 13.00 8.07 2.81
C LEU A 202 14.48 8.44 2.87
N SER A 203 15.11 8.19 4.03
CA SER A 203 16.56 8.19 4.13
C SER A 203 17.16 7.06 3.26
N ASP A 204 18.41 7.23 2.82
CA ASP A 204 19.09 6.27 1.93
C ASP A 204 19.07 4.84 2.50
N ASN A 205 19.31 4.68 3.80
CA ASN A 205 19.31 3.38 4.46
C ASN A 205 17.94 2.70 4.39
N LEU A 206 16.85 3.41 4.69
CA LEU A 206 15.48 2.87 4.62
C LEU A 206 15.08 2.59 3.16
N PHE A 207 15.43 3.49 2.25
CA PHE A 207 15.17 3.29 0.82
C PHE A 207 15.87 2.01 0.31
N ILE A 208 17.14 1.81 0.62
CA ILE A 208 17.92 0.62 0.22
C ILE A 208 17.29 -0.64 0.84
N LYS A 209 16.94 -0.61 2.15
CA LYS A 209 16.28 -1.71 2.86
C LYS A 209 14.98 -2.13 2.15
N HIS A 210 14.09 -1.18 1.89
CA HIS A 210 12.79 -1.47 1.29
C HIS A 210 12.91 -1.82 -0.20
N ARG A 211 13.79 -1.15 -0.95
CA ARG A 211 14.08 -1.51 -2.32
C ARG A 211 14.55 -2.96 -2.43
N LYS A 212 15.49 -3.38 -1.56
CA LYS A 212 15.95 -4.77 -1.51
C LYS A 212 14.82 -5.74 -1.21
N ARG A 213 13.89 -5.37 -0.31
CA ARG A 213 12.73 -6.18 0.01
C ARG A 213 11.74 -6.30 -1.16
N ILE A 214 11.54 -5.21 -1.90
CA ILE A 214 10.59 -5.15 -3.03
C ILE A 214 11.20 -5.78 -4.28
N ASN A 215 12.41 -5.38 -4.63
CA ASN A 215 13.03 -5.74 -5.92
C ASN A 215 13.96 -6.95 -5.82
N GLY A 216 14.40 -7.32 -4.61
CA GLY A 216 15.33 -8.43 -4.36
C GLY A 216 16.81 -8.04 -4.42
N TRP A 217 17.17 -6.75 -4.63
CA TRP A 217 18.55 -6.25 -4.75
C TRP A 217 18.76 -4.89 -4.10
#